data_2363f507f0f67dc48e8bfcea60164b53
#
_entry.id   2363f507f0f67dc48e8bfcea60164b53
#
_cell.length_a   1.000
_cell.length_b   1.000
_cell.length_c   1.000
_cell.angle_alpha   90.00
_cell.angle_beta   90.00
_cell.angle_gamma   90.00
#
_symmetry.space_group_name_H-M   'P 1'
#
loop_
_entity.id
_entity.type
_entity.pdbx_description
1 polymer ?
#
loop_
_entity_poly.entity_id
_entity_poly.type
_entity_poly.pdbx_seq_one_letter_code
_entity_poly.pdbx_strand_id
1 'polypeptide(L)'
;MNIKILSVLIFMLPLSAESLQSETEFVKNDELFKVYKTSTCGCCKEWINHAVKNGFNVTSKDYQNLDEVKQKYGIQPQYRSCHTTVSSNGFIFEGHIPSKYIDQFLSESHPDAIGLSVPGMPLGSPGMEVGNRFTPYNVLILFNDGSSKVYAKVNKK
;
A
#
# COMPACT_ATOMS: atom_id res chain seq x y z
N MET A 1 75.41 -25.09 36.05
CA MET A 1 74.91 -23.90 35.30
C MET A 1 73.47 -24.19 34.96
N ASN A 2 72.52 -23.78 35.86
CA ASN A 2 71.11 -24.17 35.80
C ASN A 2 70.33 -23.15 34.94
N ILE A 3 69.85 -23.58 33.75
CA ILE A 3 68.99 -22.81 32.93
C ILE A 3 67.52 -23.05 33.34
N LYS A 4 66.90 -22.06 33.98
CA LYS A 4 65.48 -22.07 34.27
C LYS A 4 64.71 -21.72 33.00
N ILE A 5 63.95 -22.71 32.46
CA ILE A 5 63.01 -22.51 31.34
C ILE A 5 61.75 -21.86 31.92
N LEU A 6 61.53 -20.62 31.57
CA LEU A 6 60.31 -19.86 31.90
C LEU A 6 59.19 -20.25 30.92
N SER A 7 58.23 -21.02 31.41
CA SER A 7 57.08 -21.44 30.62
C SER A 7 56.09 -20.26 30.52
N VAL A 8 55.98 -19.68 29.34
CA VAL A 8 54.96 -18.65 29.07
C VAL A 8 53.66 -19.34 28.70
N LEU A 9 52.69 -19.26 29.61
CA LEU A 9 51.30 -19.72 29.37
C LEU A 9 50.60 -18.66 28.51
N ILE A 10 50.42 -18.97 27.23
CA ILE A 10 49.58 -18.13 26.33
C ILE A 10 48.13 -18.48 26.63
N PHE A 11 47.43 -17.57 27.29
CA PHE A 11 45.99 -17.63 27.50
C PHE A 11 45.29 -17.26 26.18
N MET A 12 44.84 -18.26 25.42
CA MET A 12 43.92 -18.02 24.26
C MET A 12 42.54 -17.72 24.81
N LEU A 13 42.14 -16.45 24.72
CA LEU A 13 40.75 -16.03 24.89
C LEU A 13 39.93 -16.53 23.69
N PRO A 14 38.78 -17.16 23.91
CA PRO A 14 37.88 -17.49 22.81
C PRO A 14 37.30 -16.18 22.26
N LEU A 15 37.55 -15.91 20.99
CA LEU A 15 36.88 -14.86 20.22
C LEU A 15 35.42 -15.28 20.02
N SER A 16 34.54 -14.78 20.90
CA SER A 16 33.10 -14.92 20.72
C SER A 16 32.70 -14.21 19.44
N ALA A 17 32.37 -14.97 18.41
CA ALA A 17 31.73 -14.45 17.24
C ALA A 17 30.30 -14.00 17.63
N GLU A 18 30.17 -12.74 18.00
CA GLU A 18 28.85 -12.08 18.02
C GLU A 18 28.31 -12.10 16.61
N SER A 19 27.33 -12.98 16.39
CA SER A 19 26.51 -12.96 15.20
C SER A 19 25.77 -11.62 15.17
N LEU A 20 26.25 -10.69 14.34
CA LEU A 20 25.45 -9.56 13.86
C LEU A 20 24.23 -10.15 13.15
N GLN A 21 23.15 -10.39 13.90
CA GLN A 21 21.82 -10.49 13.33
C GLN A 21 21.51 -9.09 12.81
N SER A 22 21.74 -8.91 11.50
CA SER A 22 21.15 -7.85 10.73
C SER A 22 19.63 -8.02 10.86
N GLU A 23 19.02 -7.30 11.80
CA GLU A 23 17.61 -6.99 11.76
C GLU A 23 17.42 -6.20 10.46
N THR A 24 17.07 -6.92 9.39
CA THR A 24 16.46 -6.28 8.23
C THR A 24 15.09 -5.81 8.71
N GLU A 25 15.06 -4.62 9.31
CA GLU A 25 13.85 -3.84 9.45
C GLU A 25 13.27 -3.74 8.05
N PHE A 26 12.15 -4.42 7.85
CA PHE A 26 11.42 -4.42 6.59
C PHE A 26 10.84 -3.01 6.46
N VAL A 27 11.63 -2.08 5.91
CA VAL A 27 11.17 -0.75 5.51
C VAL A 27 10.17 -1.00 4.40
N LYS A 28 8.91 -1.17 4.81
CA LYS A 28 7.79 -1.26 3.91
C LYS A 28 7.65 0.11 3.24
N ASN A 29 8.22 0.20 2.04
CA ASN A 29 8.12 1.29 1.08
C ASN A 29 8.01 2.71 1.68
N ASP A 30 9.03 3.54 1.44
CA ASP A 30 8.98 5.00 1.59
C ASP A 30 7.97 5.66 0.61
N GLU A 31 7.08 4.87 -0.01
CA GLU A 31 6.10 5.35 -0.96
C GLU A 31 5.02 6.16 -0.25
N LEU A 32 4.94 7.44 -0.61
CA LEU A 32 3.93 8.35 -0.09
C LEU A 32 2.64 8.25 -0.93
N PHE A 33 1.52 8.03 -0.25
CA PHE A 33 0.18 8.03 -0.84
C PHE A 33 -0.56 9.32 -0.51
N LYS A 34 -0.97 10.06 -1.54
CA LYS A 34 -1.76 11.27 -1.37
C LYS A 34 -3.22 11.02 -1.73
N VAL A 35 -4.09 11.10 -0.74
CA VAL A 35 -5.53 10.87 -0.89
C VAL A 35 -6.27 12.19 -1.12
N TYR A 36 -6.98 12.28 -2.23
CA TYR A 36 -7.88 13.37 -2.58
C TYR A 36 -9.32 12.95 -2.26
N LYS A 37 -9.98 13.64 -1.36
CA LYS A 37 -11.34 13.34 -0.89
C LYS A 37 -12.12 14.60 -0.60
N THR A 38 -13.43 14.50 -0.35
CA THR A 38 -14.19 15.61 0.22
C THR A 38 -14.06 15.63 1.74
N SER A 39 -14.17 16.81 2.37
CA SER A 39 -14.02 16.98 3.81
C SER A 39 -15.07 16.19 4.62
N THR A 40 -16.24 15.96 4.04
CA THR A 40 -17.38 15.25 4.65
C THR A 40 -17.37 13.75 4.41
N CYS A 41 -16.42 13.21 3.62
CA CYS A 41 -16.37 11.79 3.29
C CYS A 41 -15.89 10.95 4.48
N GLY A 42 -16.83 10.41 5.27
CA GLY A 42 -16.54 9.55 6.41
C GLY A 42 -15.88 8.22 6.00
N CYS A 43 -16.44 7.54 4.99
CA CYS A 43 -15.89 6.28 4.50
C CYS A 43 -14.47 6.43 3.92
N CYS A 44 -14.14 7.58 3.35
CA CYS A 44 -12.79 7.88 2.89
C CYS A 44 -11.79 7.95 4.06
N LYS A 45 -12.21 8.52 5.21
CA LYS A 45 -11.38 8.54 6.43
C LYS A 45 -11.14 7.13 6.95
N GLU A 46 -12.16 6.27 6.93
CA GLU A 46 -12.02 4.87 7.34
C GLU A 46 -11.12 4.08 6.38
N TRP A 47 -11.18 4.36 5.06
CA TRP A 47 -10.23 3.77 4.13
C TRP A 47 -8.78 4.23 4.41
N ILE A 48 -8.56 5.50 4.72
CA ILE A 48 -7.23 6.01 5.14
C ILE A 48 -6.75 5.26 6.39
N ASN A 49 -7.61 5.08 7.40
CA ASN A 49 -7.29 4.31 8.60
C ASN A 49 -6.89 2.86 8.25
N HIS A 50 -7.62 2.22 7.31
CA HIS A 50 -7.29 0.89 6.80
C HIS A 50 -5.90 0.89 6.13
N ALA A 51 -5.61 1.84 5.26
CA ALA A 51 -4.32 1.94 4.58
C ALA A 51 -3.16 2.12 5.57
N VAL A 52 -3.28 3.05 6.52
CA VAL A 52 -2.27 3.29 7.57
C VAL A 52 -2.04 2.05 8.43
N LYS A 53 -3.10 1.34 8.85
CA LYS A 53 -2.99 0.08 9.61
C LYS A 53 -2.26 -1.03 8.84
N ASN A 54 -2.28 -0.96 7.50
CA ASN A 54 -1.55 -1.88 6.63
C ASN A 54 -0.14 -1.36 6.23
N GLY A 55 0.34 -0.31 6.91
CA GLY A 55 1.71 0.19 6.78
C GLY A 55 1.94 1.16 5.62
N PHE A 56 0.89 1.73 5.01
CA PHE A 56 1.03 2.79 4.02
C PHE A 56 1.30 4.14 4.67
N ASN A 57 2.23 4.91 4.08
CA ASN A 57 2.46 6.30 4.46
C ASN A 57 1.47 7.19 3.72
N VAL A 58 0.45 7.72 4.41
CA VAL A 58 -0.69 8.40 3.78
C VAL A 58 -0.80 9.84 4.22
N THR A 59 -0.94 10.75 3.25
CA THR A 59 -1.39 12.14 3.47
C THR A 59 -2.73 12.34 2.78
N SER A 60 -3.52 13.33 3.22
CA SER A 60 -4.79 13.63 2.57
C SER A 60 -4.96 15.11 2.28
N LYS A 61 -5.73 15.40 1.21
CA LYS A 61 -6.12 16.75 0.83
C LYS A 61 -7.61 16.78 0.50
N ASP A 62 -8.32 17.70 1.16
CA ASP A 62 -9.75 17.90 0.91
C ASP A 62 -9.99 18.79 -0.30
N TYR A 63 -10.98 18.40 -1.11
CA TYR A 63 -11.49 19.13 -2.26
C TYR A 63 -13.00 19.26 -2.17
N GLN A 64 -13.55 20.34 -2.70
CA GLN A 64 -15.01 20.50 -2.84
C GLN A 64 -15.54 19.67 -3.99
N ASN A 65 -14.79 19.62 -5.10
CA ASN A 65 -15.12 18.83 -6.28
C ASN A 65 -13.90 17.98 -6.67
N LEU A 66 -14.10 16.67 -6.79
CA LEU A 66 -13.07 15.71 -7.19
C LEU A 66 -13.02 15.46 -8.69
N ASP A 67 -13.96 15.98 -9.47
CA ASP A 67 -14.00 15.73 -10.91
C ASP A 67 -12.74 16.24 -11.62
N GLU A 68 -12.24 17.41 -11.23
CA GLU A 68 -10.97 17.95 -11.75
C GLU A 68 -9.78 17.02 -11.45
N VAL A 69 -9.73 16.48 -10.21
CA VAL A 69 -8.69 15.53 -9.81
C VAL A 69 -8.78 14.25 -10.65
N LYS A 70 -9.98 13.69 -10.77
CA LYS A 70 -10.22 12.45 -11.52
C LYS A 70 -9.94 12.63 -13.02
N GLN A 71 -10.30 13.77 -13.58
CA GLN A 71 -10.03 14.14 -14.96
C GLN A 71 -8.52 14.29 -15.22
N LYS A 72 -7.82 15.00 -14.32
CA LYS A 72 -6.37 15.19 -14.39
C LYS A 72 -5.61 13.85 -14.44
N TYR A 73 -6.10 12.86 -13.71
CA TYR A 73 -5.48 11.53 -13.65
C TYR A 73 -6.10 10.51 -14.64
N GLY A 74 -6.92 10.95 -15.59
CA GLY A 74 -7.43 10.10 -16.65
C GLY A 74 -8.49 9.07 -16.23
N ILE A 75 -9.10 9.24 -15.03
CA ILE A 75 -10.07 8.29 -14.49
C ILE A 75 -11.41 8.48 -15.18
N GLN A 76 -11.78 7.53 -16.05
CA GLN A 76 -13.03 7.56 -16.79
C GLN A 76 -14.25 7.49 -15.85
N PRO A 77 -15.40 8.11 -16.18
CA PRO A 77 -16.57 8.19 -15.29
C PRO A 77 -17.03 6.85 -14.72
N GLN A 78 -16.99 5.77 -15.53
CA GLN A 78 -17.42 4.43 -15.11
C GLN A 78 -16.52 3.76 -14.08
N TYR A 79 -15.30 4.27 -13.87
CA TYR A 79 -14.33 3.73 -12.90
C TYR A 79 -14.26 4.55 -11.61
N ARG A 80 -15.04 5.64 -11.51
CA ARG A 80 -14.96 6.59 -10.39
C ARG A 80 -15.59 6.06 -9.11
N SER A 81 -15.01 6.49 -8.00
CA SER A 81 -15.47 6.24 -6.64
C SER A 81 -15.42 7.54 -5.81
N CYS A 82 -15.47 7.47 -4.48
CA CYS A 82 -15.56 8.63 -3.60
C CYS A 82 -14.23 9.33 -3.33
N HIS A 83 -13.10 8.71 -3.55
CA HIS A 83 -11.77 9.32 -3.39
C HIS A 83 -10.77 8.77 -4.41
N THR A 84 -9.71 9.55 -4.62
CA THR A 84 -8.60 9.19 -5.50
C THR A 84 -7.32 9.24 -4.69
N THR A 85 -6.54 8.17 -4.73
CA THR A 85 -5.21 8.12 -4.12
C THR A 85 -4.16 8.10 -5.22
N VAL A 86 -3.08 8.86 -5.04
CA VAL A 86 -1.95 8.90 -5.96
C VAL A 86 -0.68 8.58 -5.18
N SER A 87 0.06 7.59 -5.64
CA SER A 87 1.34 7.21 -5.09
C SER A 87 2.47 8.13 -5.57
N SER A 88 3.59 8.16 -4.86
CA SER A 88 4.78 8.92 -5.28
C SER A 88 5.35 8.45 -6.61
N ASN A 89 5.11 7.19 -7.00
CA ASN A 89 5.48 6.62 -8.30
C ASN A 89 4.49 6.97 -9.42
N GLY A 90 3.42 7.73 -9.10
CA GLY A 90 2.43 8.21 -10.07
C GLY A 90 1.27 7.27 -10.35
N PHE A 91 1.22 6.09 -9.74
CA PHE A 91 0.07 5.20 -9.87
C PHE A 91 -1.15 5.72 -9.11
N ILE A 92 -2.33 5.37 -9.64
CA ILE A 92 -3.62 5.83 -9.14
C ILE A 92 -4.37 4.67 -8.50
N PHE A 93 -4.94 4.92 -7.35
CA PHE A 93 -5.79 3.97 -6.64
C PHE A 93 -7.13 4.65 -6.35
N GLU A 94 -8.15 4.28 -7.14
CA GLU A 94 -9.47 4.90 -7.09
C GLU A 94 -10.43 4.12 -6.22
N GLY A 95 -10.92 4.72 -5.15
CA GLY A 95 -11.94 4.16 -4.26
C GLY A 95 -11.41 3.15 -3.23
N HIS A 96 -12.30 2.28 -2.75
CA HIS A 96 -12.13 1.45 -1.56
C HIS A 96 -11.36 0.15 -1.84
N ILE A 97 -10.16 0.26 -2.41
CA ILE A 97 -9.31 -0.88 -2.74
C ILE A 97 -8.70 -1.46 -1.46
N PRO A 98 -8.81 -2.80 -1.22
CA PRO A 98 -8.10 -3.44 -0.13
C PRO A 98 -6.57 -3.31 -0.28
N SER A 99 -5.87 -2.92 0.77
CA SER A 99 -4.42 -2.65 0.80
C SER A 99 -3.59 -3.79 0.20
N LYS A 100 -3.98 -5.04 0.41
CA LYS A 100 -3.28 -6.21 -0.16
C LYS A 100 -3.17 -6.19 -1.69
N TYR A 101 -4.17 -5.62 -2.39
CA TYR A 101 -4.13 -5.53 -3.86
C TYR A 101 -3.30 -4.34 -4.32
N ILE A 102 -3.19 -3.30 -3.52
CA ILE A 102 -2.24 -2.20 -3.77
C ILE A 102 -0.81 -2.72 -3.59
N ASP A 103 -0.51 -3.42 -2.50
CA ASP A 103 0.80 -4.05 -2.26
C ASP A 103 1.18 -5.00 -3.41
N GLN A 104 0.24 -5.87 -3.81
CA GLN A 104 0.45 -6.80 -4.91
C GLN A 104 0.76 -6.06 -6.21
N PHE A 105 -0.07 -5.07 -6.57
CA PHE A 105 0.12 -4.28 -7.79
C PHE A 105 1.48 -3.57 -7.82
N LEU A 106 1.92 -2.99 -6.70
CA LEU A 106 3.21 -2.30 -6.61
C LEU A 106 4.41 -3.26 -6.67
N SER A 107 4.22 -4.53 -6.35
CA SER A 107 5.26 -5.56 -6.45
C SER A 107 5.37 -6.17 -7.86
N GLU A 108 4.43 -5.89 -8.74
CA GLU A 108 4.35 -6.42 -10.10
C GLU A 108 4.77 -5.35 -11.13
N SER A 109 5.04 -5.73 -12.37
CA SER A 109 5.34 -4.81 -13.48
C SER A 109 4.10 -4.62 -14.36
N HIS A 110 3.66 -3.38 -14.50
CA HIS A 110 2.47 -3.02 -15.28
C HIS A 110 2.77 -1.83 -16.21
N PRO A 111 3.52 -2.02 -17.31
CA PRO A 111 4.06 -0.92 -18.13
C PRO A 111 3.01 0.02 -18.71
N ASP A 112 1.80 -0.49 -18.98
CA ASP A 112 0.71 0.29 -19.60
C ASP A 112 -0.41 0.68 -18.63
N ALA A 113 -0.30 0.28 -17.36
CA ALA A 113 -1.31 0.57 -16.36
C ALA A 113 -1.12 1.95 -15.71
N ILE A 114 -2.22 2.64 -15.45
CA ILE A 114 -2.23 3.85 -14.63
C ILE A 114 -2.52 3.55 -13.16
N GLY A 115 -3.03 2.37 -12.82
CA GLY A 115 -3.34 1.96 -11.45
C GLY A 115 -4.54 1.04 -11.32
N LEU A 116 -5.18 1.07 -10.16
CA LEU A 116 -6.33 0.22 -9.83
C LEU A 116 -7.58 1.05 -9.51
N SER A 117 -8.76 0.42 -9.66
CA SER A 117 -10.04 1.00 -9.23
C SER A 117 -10.97 -0.04 -8.61
N VAL A 118 -11.71 0.39 -7.59
CA VAL A 118 -12.97 -0.21 -7.12
C VAL A 118 -14.08 0.80 -7.39
N PRO A 119 -14.79 0.70 -8.53
CA PRO A 119 -15.85 1.64 -8.88
C PRO A 119 -16.99 1.65 -7.88
N GLY A 120 -17.56 2.83 -7.64
CA GLY A 120 -18.62 3.00 -6.66
C GLY A 120 -18.14 2.81 -5.21
N MET A 121 -19.02 2.28 -4.37
CA MET A 121 -18.77 2.09 -2.93
C MET A 121 -19.40 0.77 -2.46
N PRO A 122 -18.85 -0.40 -2.86
CA PRO A 122 -19.45 -1.69 -2.52
C PRO A 122 -19.39 -1.94 -1.01
N LEU A 123 -20.51 -2.43 -0.44
CA LEU A 123 -20.59 -2.74 0.97
C LEU A 123 -19.59 -3.83 1.35
N GLY A 124 -18.89 -3.63 2.45
CA GLY A 124 -17.87 -4.53 2.97
C GLY A 124 -16.48 -4.35 2.37
N SER A 125 -16.30 -3.42 1.40
CA SER A 125 -14.96 -2.96 1.04
C SER A 125 -14.37 -2.12 2.18
N PRO A 126 -13.04 -1.96 2.27
CA PRO A 126 -12.39 -1.21 3.36
C PRO A 126 -12.95 0.20 3.52
N GLY A 127 -13.42 0.55 4.70
CA GLY A 127 -14.09 1.83 5.00
C GLY A 127 -15.59 1.86 4.64
N MET A 128 -16.12 0.77 4.07
CA MET A 128 -17.55 0.60 3.73
C MET A 128 -18.17 -0.58 4.47
N GLU A 129 -17.62 -0.95 5.61
CA GLU A 129 -18.12 -2.05 6.44
C GLU A 129 -19.37 -1.62 7.20
N VAL A 130 -20.46 -2.36 7.01
CA VAL A 130 -21.73 -2.16 7.72
C VAL A 130 -22.21 -3.51 8.27
N GLY A 131 -21.84 -3.81 9.50
CA GLY A 131 -22.12 -5.09 10.14
C GLY A 131 -21.59 -6.26 9.31
N ASN A 132 -22.43 -7.26 9.03
CA ASN A 132 -22.07 -8.43 8.22
C ASN A 132 -22.43 -8.29 6.73
N ARG A 133 -22.91 -7.12 6.31
CA ARG A 133 -23.29 -6.90 4.89
C ARG A 133 -22.05 -6.87 4.01
N PHE A 134 -22.16 -7.57 2.89
CA PHE A 134 -21.11 -7.64 1.88
C PHE A 134 -21.73 -7.73 0.48
N THR A 135 -21.17 -6.98 -0.46
CA THR A 135 -21.50 -7.05 -1.89
C THR A 135 -20.24 -7.46 -2.64
N PRO A 136 -20.24 -8.58 -3.38
CA PRO A 136 -19.10 -8.94 -4.21
C PRO A 136 -18.75 -7.83 -5.19
N TYR A 137 -17.44 -7.59 -5.40
CA TYR A 137 -16.95 -6.55 -6.30
C TYR A 137 -15.65 -6.95 -6.97
N ASN A 138 -15.31 -6.23 -8.04
CA ASN A 138 -14.03 -6.40 -8.73
C ASN A 138 -13.09 -5.24 -8.37
N VAL A 139 -11.81 -5.56 -8.24
CA VAL A 139 -10.72 -4.61 -8.38
C VAL A 139 -10.34 -4.62 -9.86
N LEU A 140 -10.37 -3.46 -10.49
CA LEU A 140 -10.01 -3.30 -11.90
C LEU A 140 -8.60 -2.73 -12.00
N ILE A 141 -7.81 -3.21 -12.97
CA ILE A 141 -6.61 -2.54 -13.44
C ILE A 141 -7.01 -1.60 -14.57
N LEU A 142 -6.56 -0.34 -14.50
CA LEU A 142 -6.84 0.71 -15.47
C LEU A 142 -5.62 0.94 -16.35
N PHE A 143 -5.82 1.17 -17.64
CA PHE A 143 -4.77 1.37 -18.63
C PHE A 143 -4.77 2.78 -19.23
N ASN A 144 -3.61 3.18 -19.79
CA ASN A 144 -3.40 4.48 -20.41
C ASN A 144 -4.35 4.77 -21.58
N ASP A 145 -4.83 3.73 -22.25
CA ASP A 145 -5.78 3.83 -23.37
C ASP A 145 -7.25 4.02 -22.91
N GLY A 146 -7.49 4.12 -21.60
CA GLY A 146 -8.81 4.24 -20.99
C GLY A 146 -9.56 2.92 -20.82
N SER A 147 -8.97 1.79 -21.21
CA SER A 147 -9.53 0.45 -20.98
C SER A 147 -9.29 -0.04 -19.54
N SER A 148 -9.95 -1.14 -19.19
CA SER A 148 -9.73 -1.83 -17.92
C SER A 148 -9.84 -3.34 -18.06
N LYS A 149 -9.28 -4.06 -17.09
CA LYS A 149 -9.47 -5.51 -16.90
C LYS A 149 -9.73 -5.82 -15.44
N VAL A 150 -10.34 -6.97 -15.16
CA VAL A 150 -10.47 -7.45 -13.78
C VAL A 150 -9.08 -7.88 -13.29
N TYR A 151 -8.59 -7.18 -12.27
CA TYR A 151 -7.34 -7.50 -11.57
C TYR A 151 -7.58 -8.56 -10.49
N ALA A 152 -8.64 -8.37 -9.68
CA ALA A 152 -9.04 -9.32 -8.67
C ALA A 152 -10.56 -9.34 -8.46
N LYS A 153 -11.09 -10.50 -8.04
CA LYS A 153 -12.49 -10.66 -7.63
C LYS A 153 -12.55 -10.80 -6.10
N VAL A 154 -13.35 -9.96 -5.47
CA VAL A 154 -13.56 -9.99 -4.02
C VAL A 154 -14.96 -10.53 -3.77
N ASN A 155 -15.05 -11.82 -3.39
CA ASN A 155 -16.29 -12.54 -3.22
C ASN A 155 -16.67 -12.76 -1.74
N LYS A 156 -15.80 -12.38 -0.82
CA LYS A 156 -16.00 -12.48 0.64
C LYS A 156 -15.16 -11.44 1.37
N LYS A 157 -15.60 -11.13 2.57
CA LYS A 157 -14.94 -10.22 3.51
C LYS A 157 -13.66 -10.82 4.07
#